data_3a7f05aeba1887ef612af01cdcd6e372
#
_entry.id   3a7f05aeba1887ef612af01cdcd6e372
#
_cell.length_a   1.000
_cell.length_b   1.000
_cell.length_c   1.000
_cell.angle_alpha   90.00
_cell.angle_beta   90.00
_cell.angle_gamma   90.00
#
_symmetry.space_group_name_H-M   'P 1'
#
loop_
_entity.id
_entity.type
_entity.pdbx_description
1 polymer ?
#
loop_
_entity_poly.entity_id
_entity_poly.type
_entity_poly.pdbx_seq_one_letter_code
_entity_poly.pdbx_strand_id
1 'polypeptide(L)'
;MTEEHIAFSRRAVTCRRWTWGPGMLDLFGRRVRNVWPDDLGIHWSHIPESCVVRDADALPDLTDAATVGCLLALVRAAWGCAVVTSPEYDYDDEEARQGPNVIGWRAVETAGWWMVGEGATEAEALVAALESAP
;
A
#
# COMPACT_ATOMS: atom_id res chain seq x y z
N MET A 1 1.56 -8.92 14.52
CA MET A 1 1.04 -9.22 13.16
C MET A 1 -0.27 -10.00 13.30
N THR A 2 -1.37 -9.44 12.83
CA THR A 2 -2.70 -10.08 12.92
C THR A 2 -3.03 -10.84 11.62
N GLU A 3 -4.01 -11.76 11.71
CA GLU A 3 -4.52 -12.43 10.49
C GLU A 3 -5.06 -11.45 9.46
N GLU A 4 -5.67 -10.37 9.92
CA GLU A 4 -6.19 -9.30 9.04
C GLU A 4 -5.07 -8.62 8.25
N HIS A 5 -3.93 -8.33 8.88
CA HIS A 5 -2.76 -7.77 8.20
C HIS A 5 -2.21 -8.74 7.13
N ILE A 6 -2.15 -10.02 7.46
CA ILE A 6 -1.69 -11.05 6.51
C ILE A 6 -2.65 -11.16 5.32
N ALA A 7 -3.95 -11.23 5.59
CA ALA A 7 -4.97 -11.31 4.55
C ALA A 7 -4.94 -10.08 3.64
N PHE A 8 -4.78 -8.89 4.21
CA PHE A 8 -4.69 -7.65 3.47
C PHE A 8 -3.41 -7.58 2.61
N SER A 9 -2.26 -7.96 3.16
CA SER A 9 -1.01 -8.03 2.41
C SER A 9 -1.07 -9.06 1.26
N ARG A 10 -1.75 -10.20 1.47
CA ARG A 10 -2.01 -11.17 0.39
C ARG A 10 -2.89 -10.57 -0.71
N ARG A 11 -3.92 -9.83 -0.33
CA ARG A 11 -4.78 -9.13 -1.29
C ARG A 11 -3.96 -8.17 -2.16
N ALA A 12 -3.05 -7.40 -1.57
CA ALA A 12 -2.19 -6.49 -2.31
C ALA A 12 -1.32 -7.21 -3.36
N VAL A 13 -0.62 -8.28 -2.97
CA VAL A 13 0.28 -9.00 -3.89
C VAL A 13 -0.46 -9.77 -4.99
N THR A 14 -1.74 -10.04 -4.83
CA THR A 14 -2.58 -10.67 -5.87
C THR A 14 -3.10 -9.67 -6.91
N CYS A 15 -2.96 -8.36 -6.67
CA CYS A 15 -3.30 -7.36 -7.65
C CYS A 15 -2.43 -7.53 -8.90
N ARG A 16 -3.06 -7.54 -10.08
CA ARG A 16 -2.35 -7.69 -11.37
C ARG A 16 -1.23 -6.67 -11.57
N ARG A 17 -1.36 -5.50 -10.97
CA ARG A 17 -0.42 -4.38 -11.10
C ARG A 17 0.59 -4.30 -9.95
N TRP A 18 0.54 -5.24 -9.01
CA TRP A 18 1.51 -5.28 -7.93
C TRP A 18 2.90 -5.61 -8.44
N THR A 19 3.87 -4.85 -8.00
CA THR A 19 5.30 -5.16 -8.14
C THR A 19 6.05 -4.72 -6.89
N TRP A 20 7.03 -5.50 -6.49
CA TRP A 20 7.95 -5.08 -5.44
C TRP A 20 8.85 -3.96 -5.96
N GLY A 21 9.13 -2.99 -5.11
CA GLY A 21 10.02 -1.88 -5.42
C GLY A 21 11.02 -1.59 -4.30
N PRO A 22 12.16 -0.92 -4.62
CA PRO A 22 13.15 -0.54 -3.62
C PRO A 22 12.53 0.28 -2.50
N GLY A 23 12.88 -0.04 -1.25
CA GLY A 23 12.37 0.61 -0.05
C GLY A 23 11.18 -0.07 0.61
N MET A 24 10.47 -0.98 -0.08
CA MET A 24 9.36 -1.72 0.53
C MET A 24 9.86 -2.65 1.64
N LEU A 25 9.13 -2.70 2.72
CA LEU A 25 9.34 -3.62 3.84
C LEU A 25 8.34 -4.77 3.74
N ASP A 26 8.77 -5.99 4.05
CA ASP A 26 7.85 -7.11 4.20
C ASP A 26 7.47 -7.37 5.66
N LEU A 27 6.44 -8.19 5.87
CA LEU A 27 5.95 -8.55 7.20
C LEU A 27 6.96 -9.34 8.05
N PHE A 28 8.05 -9.81 7.43
CA PHE A 28 9.12 -10.57 8.09
C PHE A 28 10.34 -9.69 8.44
N GLY A 29 10.23 -8.38 8.22
CA GLY A 29 11.27 -7.39 8.54
C GLY A 29 12.37 -7.28 7.49
N ARG A 30 12.16 -7.82 6.27
CA ARG A 30 13.09 -7.68 5.17
C ARG A 30 12.77 -6.43 4.36
N ARG A 31 13.78 -5.64 4.01
CA ARG A 31 13.61 -4.45 3.17
C ARG A 31 14.21 -4.65 1.79
N VAL A 32 13.45 -4.32 0.77
CA VAL A 32 13.89 -4.43 -0.63
C VAL A 32 14.95 -3.37 -0.91
N ARG A 33 16.10 -3.80 -1.42
CA ARG A 33 17.15 -2.94 -1.97
C ARG A 33 16.96 -2.73 -3.47
N ASN A 34 16.84 -3.84 -4.21
CA ASN A 34 16.62 -3.86 -5.65
C ASN A 34 15.70 -5.02 -6.03
N VAL A 35 15.03 -4.87 -7.15
CA VAL A 35 14.36 -5.95 -7.84
C VAL A 35 15.10 -6.19 -9.15
N TRP A 36 15.58 -7.42 -9.35
CA TRP A 36 16.28 -7.78 -10.57
C TRP A 36 15.30 -8.00 -11.72
N PRO A 37 15.63 -7.53 -12.96
CA PRO A 37 14.83 -7.86 -14.13
C PRO A 37 14.88 -9.39 -14.39
N ASP A 38 13.91 -9.88 -15.15
CA ASP A 38 13.86 -11.27 -15.64
C ASP A 38 13.76 -12.35 -14.55
N ASP A 39 12.92 -12.13 -13.52
CA ASP A 39 12.62 -13.09 -12.45
C ASP A 39 13.85 -13.59 -11.64
N LEU A 40 14.95 -12.86 -11.65
CA LEU A 40 16.13 -13.18 -10.83
C LEU A 40 15.92 -12.94 -9.32
N GLY A 41 14.71 -12.51 -8.94
CA GLY A 41 14.31 -12.37 -7.56
C GLY A 41 14.49 -10.97 -6.97
N ILE A 42 14.23 -10.87 -5.68
CA ILE A 42 14.30 -9.64 -4.91
C ILE A 42 15.62 -9.61 -4.15
N HIS A 43 16.36 -8.52 -4.27
CA HIS A 43 17.55 -8.28 -3.46
C HIS A 43 17.17 -7.50 -2.21
N TRP A 44 17.27 -8.16 -1.06
CA TRP A 44 16.97 -7.60 0.24
C TRP A 44 18.17 -6.86 0.82
N SER A 45 17.97 -5.66 1.33
CA SER A 45 19.03 -4.89 2.01
C SER A 45 19.27 -5.38 3.44
N HIS A 46 18.26 -5.99 4.03
CA HIS A 46 18.31 -6.57 5.35
C HIS A 46 17.48 -7.84 5.38
N ILE A 47 18.04 -8.91 5.94
CA ILE A 47 17.35 -10.18 6.18
C ILE A 47 17.61 -10.55 7.64
N PRO A 48 16.58 -10.59 8.50
CA PRO A 48 16.73 -11.05 9.87
C PRO A 48 17.30 -12.49 9.93
N GLU A 49 18.19 -12.77 10.87
CA GLU A 49 18.89 -14.07 10.97
C GLU A 49 17.97 -15.29 11.03
N SER A 50 16.77 -15.13 11.59
CA SER A 50 15.77 -16.19 11.70
C SER A 50 14.82 -16.28 10.50
N CYS A 51 15.01 -15.46 9.48
CA CYS A 51 14.09 -15.40 8.35
C CYS A 51 14.44 -16.45 7.29
N VAL A 52 13.53 -17.39 7.06
CA VAL A 52 13.63 -18.45 6.04
C VAL A 52 12.51 -18.36 5.00
N VAL A 53 11.97 -17.16 4.76
CA VAL A 53 10.86 -16.95 3.85
C VAL A 53 11.37 -16.80 2.42
N ARG A 54 10.77 -17.52 1.48
CA ARG A 54 11.07 -17.40 0.04
C ARG A 54 10.49 -16.10 -0.51
N ASP A 55 11.09 -15.56 -1.57
CA ASP A 55 10.60 -14.33 -2.24
C ASP A 55 9.16 -14.48 -2.73
N ALA A 56 8.78 -15.66 -3.20
CA ALA A 56 7.41 -15.95 -3.63
C ALA A 56 6.37 -15.86 -2.49
N ASP A 57 6.80 -16.03 -1.25
CA ASP A 57 5.95 -15.98 -0.06
C ASP A 57 6.05 -14.62 0.67
N ALA A 58 6.79 -13.66 0.11
CA ALA A 58 6.93 -12.32 0.66
C ALA A 58 5.58 -11.57 0.66
N LEU A 59 5.27 -10.93 1.77
CA LEU A 59 4.05 -10.13 1.96
C LEU A 59 4.45 -8.71 2.41
N PRO A 60 3.94 -7.64 1.78
CA PRO A 60 4.32 -6.29 2.14
C PRO A 60 3.80 -5.88 3.52
N ASP A 61 4.59 -5.12 4.24
CA ASP A 61 4.12 -4.41 5.44
C ASP A 61 3.45 -3.10 5.01
N LEU A 62 2.13 -3.14 4.94
CA LEU A 62 1.31 -2.00 4.52
C LEU A 62 1.06 -0.99 5.65
N THR A 63 1.74 -1.15 6.80
CA THR A 63 1.82 -0.15 7.88
C THR A 63 3.12 0.65 7.80
N ASP A 64 4.12 0.19 7.04
CA ASP A 64 5.38 0.89 6.82
C ASP A 64 5.19 2.04 5.83
N ALA A 65 5.54 3.25 6.24
CA ALA A 65 5.33 4.46 5.44
C ALA A 65 6.06 4.43 4.09
N ALA A 66 7.25 3.84 4.01
CA ALA A 66 7.99 3.71 2.75
C ALA A 66 7.29 2.73 1.80
N THR A 67 6.73 1.64 2.33
CA THR A 67 5.94 0.68 1.55
C THR A 67 4.67 1.33 1.00
N VAL A 68 3.95 2.10 1.82
CA VAL A 68 2.76 2.86 1.39
C VAL A 68 3.12 3.90 0.33
N GLY A 69 4.27 4.59 0.47
CA GLY A 69 4.77 5.52 -0.56
C GLY A 69 5.07 4.82 -1.89
N CYS A 70 5.65 3.63 -1.86
CA CYS A 70 5.86 2.81 -3.06
C CYS A 70 4.52 2.35 -3.67
N LEU A 71 3.55 1.98 -2.84
CA LEU A 71 2.20 1.61 -3.30
C LEU A 71 1.51 2.77 -4.01
N LEU A 72 1.62 3.99 -3.49
CA LEU A 72 1.12 5.19 -4.17
C LEU A 72 1.75 5.38 -5.55
N ALA A 73 3.06 5.13 -5.68
CA ALA A 73 3.75 5.19 -6.97
C ALA A 73 3.22 4.12 -7.94
N LEU A 74 2.94 2.90 -7.48
CA LEU A 74 2.32 1.84 -8.29
C LEU A 74 0.93 2.25 -8.78
N VAL A 75 0.11 2.83 -7.91
CA VAL A 75 -1.23 3.32 -8.27
C VAL A 75 -1.15 4.40 -9.35
N ARG A 76 -0.26 5.37 -9.19
CA ARG A 76 -0.03 6.42 -10.20
C ARG A 76 0.40 5.85 -11.55
N ALA A 77 1.30 4.88 -11.54
CA ALA A 77 1.73 4.20 -12.76
C ALA A 77 0.60 3.40 -13.41
N ALA A 78 -0.19 2.70 -12.61
CA ALA A 78 -1.31 1.88 -13.09
C ALA A 78 -2.44 2.72 -13.71
N TRP A 79 -2.74 3.87 -13.14
CA TRP A 79 -3.75 4.80 -13.65
C TRP A 79 -3.21 5.74 -14.74
N GLY A 80 -1.89 5.86 -14.90
CA GLY A 80 -1.24 6.77 -15.85
C GLY A 80 -1.48 8.25 -15.55
N CYS A 81 -1.77 8.60 -14.31
CA CYS A 81 -2.12 9.95 -13.88
C CYS A 81 -1.70 10.22 -12.44
N ALA A 82 -1.80 11.48 -12.04
CA ALA A 82 -1.56 11.88 -10.66
C ALA A 82 -2.72 11.42 -9.77
N VAL A 83 -2.40 10.67 -8.73
CA VAL A 83 -3.31 10.24 -7.68
C VAL A 83 -2.82 10.79 -6.35
N VAL A 84 -3.72 11.29 -5.54
CA VAL A 84 -3.45 11.74 -4.17
C VAL A 84 -4.33 10.95 -3.20
N THR A 85 -3.84 10.79 -1.99
CA THR A 85 -4.63 10.25 -0.88
C THR A 85 -5.09 11.37 0.03
N SER A 86 -6.26 11.20 0.60
CA SER A 86 -6.86 12.17 1.51
C SER A 86 -7.66 11.44 2.58
N PRO A 87 -7.46 11.79 3.85
CA PRO A 87 -8.33 11.28 4.90
C PRO A 87 -9.74 11.83 4.76
N GLU A 88 -10.72 11.02 5.08
CA GLU A 88 -12.11 11.42 5.20
C GLU A 88 -12.43 11.68 6.66
N TYR A 89 -13.00 12.85 6.94
CA TYR A 89 -13.32 13.25 8.31
C TYR A 89 -14.82 13.22 8.56
N ASP A 90 -15.19 12.78 9.75
CA ASP A 90 -16.52 13.02 10.28
C ASP A 90 -16.55 14.40 10.95
N TYR A 91 -17.41 15.28 10.46
CA TYR A 91 -17.63 16.61 10.99
C TYR A 91 -18.92 16.68 11.80
N ASP A 92 -19.21 15.67 12.61
CA ASP A 92 -20.37 15.75 13.51
C ASP A 92 -20.19 16.90 14.51
N ASP A 93 -21.13 17.85 14.51
CA ASP A 93 -21.01 19.16 15.13
C ASP A 93 -20.74 19.12 16.67
N GLU A 94 -21.04 18.02 17.35
CA GLU A 94 -20.78 17.90 18.78
C GLU A 94 -19.34 17.44 19.12
N GLU A 95 -18.67 16.72 18.22
CA GLU A 95 -17.30 16.24 18.42
C GLU A 95 -16.25 17.19 17.83
N ALA A 96 -16.62 18.14 17.01
CA ALA A 96 -15.73 19.15 16.42
C ALA A 96 -14.91 19.96 17.46
N ARG A 97 -15.27 19.88 18.74
CA ARG A 97 -14.52 20.47 19.86
C ARG A 97 -13.23 19.73 20.18
N GLN A 98 -13.07 18.46 19.75
CA GLN A 98 -11.91 17.61 20.00
C GLN A 98 -11.04 17.41 18.76
N GLY A 99 -11.40 17.97 17.62
CA GLY A 99 -10.75 17.79 16.32
C GLY A 99 -11.47 16.76 15.44
N PRO A 100 -11.27 16.80 14.13
CA PRO A 100 -11.95 15.91 13.20
C PRO A 100 -11.45 14.46 13.39
N ASN A 101 -12.39 13.52 13.53
CA ASN A 101 -12.09 12.10 13.53
C ASN A 101 -11.93 11.60 12.09
N VAL A 102 -10.84 10.89 11.81
CA VAL A 102 -10.65 10.20 10.53
C VAL A 102 -11.54 8.97 10.51
N ILE A 103 -12.52 8.92 9.59
CA ILE A 103 -13.43 7.78 9.41
C ILE A 103 -13.05 6.90 8.23
N GLY A 104 -12.13 7.34 7.38
CA GLY A 104 -11.66 6.60 6.23
C GLY A 104 -10.65 7.36 5.41
N TRP A 105 -10.25 6.77 4.29
CA TRP A 105 -9.32 7.33 3.32
C TRP A 105 -9.83 7.17 1.91
N ARG A 106 -9.47 8.11 1.06
CA ARG A 106 -9.75 8.09 -0.38
C ARG A 106 -8.47 8.25 -1.17
N ALA A 107 -8.39 7.51 -2.27
CA ALA A 107 -7.45 7.77 -3.34
C ALA A 107 -8.21 8.44 -4.48
N VAL A 108 -7.74 9.59 -4.95
CA VAL A 108 -8.42 10.45 -5.92
C VAL A 108 -7.49 10.75 -7.08
N GLU A 109 -7.98 10.53 -8.28
CA GLU A 109 -7.34 10.98 -9.51
C GLU A 109 -7.57 12.48 -9.65
N THR A 110 -6.49 13.26 -9.88
CA THR A 110 -6.54 14.73 -9.76
C THR A 110 -6.99 15.47 -11.01
N ALA A 111 -6.95 14.85 -12.20
CA ALA A 111 -7.38 15.51 -13.44
C ALA A 111 -8.89 15.71 -13.50
N GLY A 112 -9.67 14.69 -13.09
CA GLY A 112 -11.13 14.74 -13.07
C GLY A 112 -11.73 14.72 -11.66
N TRP A 113 -10.91 14.62 -10.62
CA TRP A 113 -11.34 14.47 -9.21
C TRP A 113 -12.20 13.23 -8.97
N TRP A 114 -11.87 12.14 -9.68
CA TRP A 114 -12.55 10.87 -9.51
C TRP A 114 -11.95 10.08 -8.36
N MET A 115 -12.80 9.52 -7.52
CA MET A 115 -12.39 8.56 -6.52
C MET A 115 -12.03 7.23 -7.21
N VAL A 116 -10.79 6.78 -7.03
CA VAL A 116 -10.28 5.54 -7.60
C VAL A 116 -10.14 4.43 -6.59
N GLY A 117 -10.17 4.74 -5.30
CA GLY A 117 -10.17 3.78 -4.21
C GLY A 117 -10.56 4.41 -2.89
N GLU A 118 -11.10 3.59 -2.00
CA GLU A 118 -11.45 3.99 -0.62
C GLU A 118 -11.14 2.85 0.35
N GLY A 119 -10.92 3.16 1.59
CA GLY A 119 -10.65 2.19 2.65
C GLY A 119 -10.60 2.82 4.03
N ALA A 120 -10.50 2.02 5.06
CA ALA A 120 -10.36 2.48 6.45
C ALA A 120 -8.98 3.09 6.71
N THR A 121 -7.97 2.69 5.96
CA THR A 121 -6.60 3.21 6.01
C THR A 121 -6.16 3.72 4.62
N GLU A 122 -5.11 4.54 4.59
CA GLU A 122 -4.50 4.99 3.35
C GLU A 122 -4.07 3.81 2.46
N ALA A 123 -3.44 2.78 3.06
CA ALA A 123 -3.01 1.59 2.35
C ALA A 123 -4.20 0.82 1.73
N GLU A 124 -5.32 0.70 2.45
CA GLU A 124 -6.54 0.08 1.92
C GLU A 124 -7.12 0.84 0.73
N ALA A 125 -7.17 2.17 0.81
CA ALA A 125 -7.61 3.01 -0.30
C ALA A 125 -6.71 2.83 -1.54
N LEU A 126 -5.39 2.73 -1.34
CA LEU A 126 -4.43 2.52 -2.41
C LEU A 126 -4.50 1.10 -3.00
N VAL A 127 -4.69 0.07 -2.19
CA VAL A 127 -4.90 -1.30 -2.70
C VAL A 127 -6.19 -1.38 -3.51
N ALA A 128 -7.28 -0.78 -3.03
CA ALA A 128 -8.54 -0.70 -3.77
C ALA A 128 -8.36 0.05 -5.11
N ALA A 129 -7.60 1.13 -5.13
CA ALA A 129 -7.26 1.87 -6.35
C ALA A 129 -6.40 1.03 -7.32
N LEU A 130 -5.47 0.24 -6.81
CA LEU A 130 -4.64 -0.65 -7.63
C LEU A 130 -5.46 -1.78 -8.26
N GLU A 131 -6.39 -2.37 -7.50
CA GLU A 131 -7.33 -3.40 -7.98
C GLU A 131 -8.25 -2.88 -9.08
N SER A 132 -8.69 -1.61 -8.98
CA SER A 132 -9.61 -0.97 -9.92
C SER A 132 -8.91 -0.40 -11.16
N ALA A 133 -7.59 -0.41 -11.20
CA ALA A 133 -6.82 0.17 -12.29
C ALA A 133 -7.08 -0.56 -13.61
N PRO A 134 -7.17 0.17 -14.74
CA PRO A 134 -7.41 -0.40 -16.06
C PRO A 134 -6.28 -1.29 -16.58
#